data_df677d9f13b8b04edbd0eebbfb1cb336
#
_entry.id   df677d9f13b8b04edbd0eebbfb1cb336
#
_cell.length_a   1.000
_cell.length_b   1.000
_cell.length_c   1.000
_cell.angle_alpha   90.00
_cell.angle_beta   90.00
_cell.angle_gamma   90.00
#
_symmetry.space_group_name_H-M   'P 1'
#
loop_
_entity.id
_entity.type
_entity.pdbx_description
1 polymer ?
#
loop_
_entity_poly.entity_id
_entity_poly.type
_entity_poly.pdbx_seq_one_letter_code
_entity_poly.pdbx_strand_id
1 'polypeptide(L)'
;MRILLTAKTLFRLSAFILLFIVLSVDSNAQYLLNSDSAFRAGVPNSGRIWGYSFGDYFHKGHSDSLNRGGNNQYTNVKKGQDEFQFRRIYIGYDYNISKTFSAEFLFAAEDDFTSGDLLQNNKFTPYIKFANVRWRNFLFKGNDFVLGLQPTPAFPYMSEYIFSYSRPVERTITDIRRTPSFDFGAGLQGRFNSKDNAVVYGYNFLVANGSSAKVQALNSNLYKWFYGDAFIGLLNHKLIFDLYADYQRQNWIPGTHGHSARQMTKGVIAWVDKKFTIGTEAFINGLKQAETGINGAVKDTVDGRATGISLYAHANIIKTKLRIFARYDLYNPNTKYDNTTYTKYAALYTVSTSYEPNNKERFLSVGLDFSPTNNIHFIPNIWYDKYIGQGANLTGSAAHDYDLVYRLTFYFTFGKLFANPPYSYYPFVH
;
A
#
# COMPACT_ATOMS: atom_id res chain seq x y z
N MET A 1 -48.69 0.90 30.60
CA MET A 1 -49.20 -0.07 29.61
C MET A 1 -48.40 -1.36 29.78
N ARG A 2 -48.94 -2.36 30.54
CA ARG A 2 -48.28 -3.67 30.73
C ARG A 2 -48.64 -4.56 29.55
N ILE A 3 -47.66 -4.91 28.74
CA ILE A 3 -47.85 -5.88 27.66
C ILE A 3 -47.83 -7.27 28.31
N LEU A 4 -48.98 -7.89 28.46
CA LEU A 4 -49.13 -9.28 28.84
C LEU A 4 -48.77 -10.14 27.60
N LEU A 5 -47.57 -10.67 27.58
CA LEU A 5 -47.20 -11.71 26.62
C LEU A 5 -47.99 -12.98 26.93
N THR A 6 -48.85 -13.41 26.04
CA THR A 6 -49.65 -14.62 26.20
C THR A 6 -48.75 -15.86 26.16
N ALA A 7 -49.12 -16.91 26.90
CA ALA A 7 -48.40 -18.20 26.96
C ALA A 7 -48.10 -18.77 25.54
N LYS A 8 -48.96 -18.50 24.54
CA LYS A 8 -48.74 -18.87 23.13
C LYS A 8 -47.59 -18.11 22.49
N THR A 9 -47.36 -16.84 22.86
CA THR A 9 -46.27 -16.02 22.32
C THR A 9 -44.93 -16.46 22.93
N LEU A 10 -44.90 -16.78 24.21
CA LEU A 10 -43.74 -17.35 24.90
C LEU A 10 -43.38 -18.75 24.36
N PHE A 11 -44.36 -19.59 24.09
CA PHE A 11 -44.14 -20.92 23.49
C PHE A 11 -43.58 -20.81 22.05
N ARG A 12 -44.06 -19.86 21.24
CA ARG A 12 -43.54 -19.62 19.90
C ARG A 12 -42.11 -19.04 19.92
N LEU A 13 -41.81 -18.17 20.89
CA LEU A 13 -40.47 -17.61 21.06
C LEU A 13 -39.46 -18.67 21.53
N SER A 14 -39.88 -19.54 22.48
CA SER A 14 -39.04 -20.66 22.93
C SER A 14 -38.85 -21.73 21.87
N ALA A 15 -39.87 -22.04 21.06
CA ALA A 15 -39.75 -22.94 19.93
C ALA A 15 -38.83 -22.38 18.82
N PHE A 16 -38.84 -21.05 18.59
CA PHE A 16 -37.96 -20.38 17.67
C PHE A 16 -36.51 -20.39 18.18
N ILE A 17 -36.30 -20.15 19.48
CA ILE A 17 -34.97 -20.23 20.11
C ILE A 17 -34.45 -21.68 20.12
N LEU A 18 -35.31 -22.67 20.40
CA LEU A 18 -34.92 -24.09 20.31
C LEU A 18 -34.61 -24.51 18.88
N LEU A 19 -35.33 -24.00 17.88
CA LEU A 19 -35.05 -24.26 16.47
C LEU A 19 -33.70 -23.64 16.05
N PHE A 20 -33.34 -22.46 16.59
CA PHE A 20 -32.01 -21.86 16.39
C PHE A 20 -30.89 -22.64 17.11
N ILE A 21 -31.18 -23.25 18.27
CA ILE A 21 -30.21 -24.07 19.00
C ILE A 21 -30.06 -25.45 18.35
N VAL A 22 -31.09 -26.02 17.75
CA VAL A 22 -31.05 -27.31 17.04
C VAL A 22 -30.50 -27.15 15.61
N LEU A 23 -30.63 -25.96 15.02
CA LEU A 23 -29.97 -25.59 13.76
C LEU A 23 -28.54 -25.05 13.92
N SER A 24 -28.03 -24.97 15.14
CA SER A 24 -26.57 -24.99 15.38
C SER A 24 -26.07 -26.43 15.16
N VAL A 25 -26.33 -26.96 13.97
CA VAL A 25 -25.55 -28.00 13.33
C VAL A 25 -24.12 -27.54 13.49
N ASP A 26 -23.27 -28.39 14.05
CA ASP A 26 -21.85 -28.19 14.13
C ASP A 26 -21.36 -27.47 12.87
N SER A 27 -21.35 -26.16 12.98
CA SER A 27 -20.95 -25.34 11.84
C SER A 27 -19.48 -25.66 11.65
N ASN A 28 -19.10 -26.06 10.46
CA ASN A 28 -17.74 -26.28 10.04
C ASN A 28 -16.83 -25.04 10.20
N ALA A 29 -17.16 -24.10 11.10
CA ALA A 29 -16.32 -23.00 11.52
C ALA A 29 -14.99 -23.52 12.13
N GLN A 30 -15.01 -24.66 12.80
CA GLN A 30 -13.80 -25.38 13.19
C GLN A 30 -12.96 -25.84 11.98
N TYR A 31 -13.58 -26.11 10.85
CA TYR A 31 -12.89 -26.41 9.59
C TYR A 31 -12.14 -25.20 9.03
N LEU A 32 -12.67 -24.01 9.18
CA LEU A 32 -12.01 -22.76 8.75
C LEU A 32 -10.79 -22.41 9.62
N LEU A 33 -10.85 -22.70 10.92
CA LEU A 33 -9.71 -22.50 11.84
C LEU A 33 -8.61 -23.56 11.64
N ASN A 34 -8.98 -24.81 11.36
CA ASN A 34 -8.04 -25.87 10.98
C ASN A 34 -7.49 -25.69 9.56
N SER A 35 -8.15 -24.92 8.71
CA SER A 35 -7.73 -24.67 7.33
C SER A 35 -6.45 -23.83 7.22
N ASP A 36 -6.19 -22.90 8.16
CA ASP A 36 -4.97 -22.10 8.12
C ASP A 36 -3.71 -22.95 8.32
N SER A 37 -3.72 -23.90 9.25
CA SER A 37 -2.58 -24.84 9.46
C SER A 37 -2.39 -25.77 8.27
N ALA A 38 -3.49 -26.31 7.73
CA ALA A 38 -3.45 -27.15 6.53
C ALA A 38 -2.96 -26.38 5.29
N PHE A 39 -3.43 -25.13 5.13
CA PHE A 39 -2.96 -24.25 4.06
C PHE A 39 -1.45 -23.97 4.18
N ARG A 40 -0.97 -23.59 5.37
CA ARG A 40 0.46 -23.35 5.62
C ARG A 40 1.32 -24.59 5.40
N ALA A 41 0.80 -25.77 5.73
CA ALA A 41 1.47 -27.05 5.48
C ALA A 41 1.43 -27.46 4.00
N GLY A 42 0.81 -26.65 3.11
CA GLY A 42 0.72 -26.96 1.67
C GLY A 42 -0.21 -28.13 1.33
N VAL A 43 -1.16 -28.46 2.21
CA VAL A 43 -2.13 -29.54 1.97
C VAL A 43 -3.01 -29.18 0.78
N PRO A 44 -3.13 -30.04 -0.25
CA PRO A 44 -4.05 -29.81 -1.37
C PRO A 44 -5.50 -29.63 -0.90
N ASN A 45 -6.26 -28.84 -1.65
CA ASN A 45 -7.67 -28.51 -1.37
C ASN A 45 -7.89 -27.88 0.02
N SER A 46 -6.89 -27.15 0.52
CA SER A 46 -7.01 -26.36 1.74
C SER A 46 -6.99 -24.87 1.43
N GLY A 47 -7.72 -24.09 2.19
CA GLY A 47 -7.77 -22.64 2.02
C GLY A 47 -7.83 -21.92 3.35
N ARG A 48 -7.64 -20.60 3.32
CA ARG A 48 -7.80 -19.73 4.48
C ARG A 48 -8.43 -18.42 4.08
N ILE A 49 -9.29 -17.91 4.95
CA ILE A 49 -9.82 -16.55 4.87
C ILE A 49 -9.01 -15.69 5.84
N TRP A 50 -8.64 -14.50 5.41
CA TRP A 50 -7.93 -13.52 6.23
C TRP A 50 -8.37 -12.11 5.86
N GLY A 51 -8.08 -11.16 6.72
CA GLY A 51 -8.37 -9.78 6.41
C GLY A 51 -7.86 -8.82 7.46
N TYR A 52 -7.95 -7.55 7.12
CA TYR A 52 -7.65 -6.46 8.01
C TYR A 52 -8.44 -5.21 7.63
N SER A 53 -8.67 -4.37 8.62
CA SER A 53 -9.33 -3.09 8.41
C SER A 53 -8.72 -2.03 9.29
N PHE A 54 -8.70 -0.80 8.80
CA PHE A 54 -8.29 0.35 9.58
C PHE A 54 -9.05 1.62 9.18
N GLY A 55 -9.17 2.50 10.14
CA GLY A 55 -9.81 3.79 10.02
C GLY A 55 -9.35 4.70 11.13
N ASP A 56 -9.89 5.90 11.18
CA ASP A 56 -9.48 6.92 12.13
C ASP A 56 -10.69 7.63 12.73
N TYR A 57 -10.55 8.13 13.95
CA TYR A 57 -11.08 9.43 14.32
C TYR A 57 -9.98 10.46 14.08
N PHE A 58 -10.25 11.51 13.34
CA PHE A 58 -9.28 12.57 13.06
C PHE A 58 -9.80 13.96 13.41
N HIS A 59 -8.87 14.87 13.65
CA HIS A 59 -9.11 16.32 13.75
C HIS A 59 -8.10 17.05 12.85
N LYS A 60 -8.60 17.86 11.91
CA LYS A 60 -7.79 18.68 11.01
C LYS A 60 -7.35 19.96 11.71
N GLY A 61 -6.15 19.98 12.26
CA GLY A 61 -5.61 21.15 12.98
C GLY A 61 -5.22 22.32 12.07
N HIS A 62 -4.70 22.03 10.87
CA HIS A 62 -4.40 23.02 9.83
C HIS A 62 -4.64 22.42 8.44
N SER A 63 -5.05 23.26 7.50
CA SER A 63 -5.31 22.89 6.11
C SER A 63 -4.50 23.78 5.18
N ASP A 64 -3.78 23.18 4.24
CA ASP A 64 -3.12 23.91 3.15
C ASP A 64 -4.14 24.74 2.38
N SER A 65 -3.94 26.05 2.32
CA SER A 65 -4.87 26.99 1.68
C SER A 65 -4.98 26.82 0.18
N LEU A 66 -3.97 26.22 -0.46
CA LEU A 66 -3.94 25.91 -1.89
C LEU A 66 -4.32 24.47 -2.19
N ASN A 67 -4.59 23.66 -1.17
CA ASN A 67 -5.06 22.29 -1.30
C ASN A 67 -4.15 21.41 -2.20
N ARG A 68 -2.83 21.49 -1.96
CA ARG A 68 -1.80 20.90 -2.84
C ARG A 68 -1.58 19.40 -2.66
N GLY A 69 -2.09 18.82 -1.64
CA GLY A 69 -1.82 17.45 -1.24
C GLY A 69 -2.40 16.35 -2.15
N GLY A 70 -2.63 16.57 -3.40
CA GLY A 70 -3.27 15.77 -4.46
C GLY A 70 -3.66 14.30 -4.20
N ASN A 71 -2.82 13.51 -3.53
CA ASN A 71 -3.09 12.11 -3.13
C ASN A 71 -3.02 11.89 -1.63
N ASN A 72 -2.96 12.95 -0.93
CA ASN A 72 -3.00 12.93 0.49
C ASN A 72 -4.45 12.65 0.93
N GLN A 73 -4.62 11.75 1.88
CA GLN A 73 -5.94 11.34 2.38
C GLN A 73 -6.71 12.48 3.10
N TYR A 74 -6.12 13.64 3.29
CA TYR A 74 -6.75 14.81 3.93
C TYR A 74 -6.81 16.03 3.04
N THR A 75 -6.58 15.87 1.73
CA THR A 75 -6.84 16.90 0.71
C THR A 75 -8.31 17.27 0.73
N ASN A 76 -8.65 18.54 0.59
CA ASN A 76 -10.02 19.09 0.68
C ASN A 76 -10.69 19.00 2.06
N VAL A 77 -10.07 18.41 3.08
CA VAL A 77 -10.58 18.46 4.45
C VAL A 77 -10.27 19.82 5.05
N LYS A 78 -11.29 20.50 5.53
CA LYS A 78 -11.16 21.88 6.06
C LYS A 78 -10.55 21.88 7.46
N LYS A 79 -9.83 22.94 7.79
CA LYS A 79 -9.37 23.20 9.17
C LYS A 79 -10.54 23.17 10.16
N GLY A 80 -10.35 22.46 11.27
CA GLY A 80 -11.35 22.30 12.34
C GLY A 80 -12.36 21.18 12.08
N GLN A 81 -12.30 20.51 10.95
CA GLN A 81 -13.14 19.33 10.67
C GLN A 81 -12.62 18.13 11.45
N ASP A 82 -13.54 17.36 12.02
CA ASP A 82 -13.26 16.10 12.70
C ASP A 82 -14.35 15.08 12.36
N GLU A 83 -13.94 13.82 12.14
CA GLU A 83 -14.85 12.75 11.75
C GLU A 83 -14.29 11.38 12.11
N PHE A 84 -15.21 10.38 12.20
CA PHE A 84 -14.87 8.96 12.15
C PHE A 84 -14.93 8.47 10.71
N GLN A 85 -13.88 7.76 10.27
CA GLN A 85 -13.84 7.19 8.93
C GLN A 85 -13.21 5.80 8.92
N PHE A 86 -13.72 4.92 8.06
CA PHE A 86 -12.96 3.77 7.58
C PHE A 86 -12.09 4.24 6.41
N ARG A 87 -10.83 3.78 6.39
CA ARG A 87 -9.95 4.05 5.26
C ARG A 87 -9.80 2.85 4.34
N ARG A 88 -9.71 1.66 4.92
CA ARG A 88 -9.53 0.43 4.12
C ARG A 88 -10.12 -0.78 4.81
N ILE A 89 -10.70 -1.65 4.01
CA ILE A 89 -11.19 -2.97 4.39
C ILE A 89 -10.70 -3.95 3.36
N TYR A 90 -10.04 -5.02 3.81
CA TYR A 90 -9.52 -6.07 2.95
C TYR A 90 -10.00 -7.42 3.43
N ILE A 91 -10.44 -8.26 2.47
CA ILE A 91 -10.81 -9.65 2.69
C ILE A 91 -10.08 -10.49 1.66
N GLY A 92 -9.18 -11.35 2.11
CA GLY A 92 -8.38 -12.23 1.30
C GLY A 92 -8.80 -13.69 1.44
N TYR A 93 -8.62 -14.44 0.37
CA TYR A 93 -8.77 -15.88 0.35
C TYR A 93 -7.59 -16.50 -0.39
N ASP A 94 -6.83 -17.34 0.30
CA ASP A 94 -5.75 -18.12 -0.25
C ASP A 94 -6.18 -19.59 -0.33
N TYR A 95 -5.86 -20.28 -1.44
CA TYR A 95 -6.27 -21.66 -1.66
C TYR A 95 -5.16 -22.49 -2.31
N ASN A 96 -4.84 -23.65 -1.71
CA ASN A 96 -3.96 -24.65 -2.31
C ASN A 96 -4.76 -25.56 -3.24
N ILE A 97 -4.65 -25.36 -4.53
CA ILE A 97 -5.27 -26.21 -5.56
C ILE A 97 -4.61 -27.60 -5.54
N SER A 98 -3.27 -27.60 -5.40
CA SER A 98 -2.45 -28.81 -5.31
C SER A 98 -1.19 -28.51 -4.51
N LYS A 99 -0.25 -29.46 -4.41
CA LYS A 99 1.07 -29.23 -3.82
C LYS A 99 1.88 -28.17 -4.58
N THR A 100 1.64 -28.04 -5.89
CA THR A 100 2.39 -27.14 -6.78
C THR A 100 1.62 -25.86 -7.16
N PHE A 101 0.30 -25.88 -7.11
CA PHE A 101 -0.51 -24.73 -7.49
C PHE A 101 -1.31 -24.15 -6.32
N SER A 102 -1.32 -22.84 -6.22
CA SER A 102 -2.20 -22.10 -5.32
C SER A 102 -2.82 -20.89 -6.01
N ALA A 103 -3.95 -20.44 -5.50
CA ALA A 103 -4.61 -19.21 -5.92
C ALA A 103 -4.71 -18.24 -4.75
N GLU A 104 -4.67 -16.94 -5.05
CA GLU A 104 -4.87 -15.85 -4.11
C GLU A 104 -5.91 -14.90 -4.65
N PHE A 105 -6.86 -14.52 -3.80
CA PHE A 105 -7.85 -13.48 -4.07
C PHE A 105 -7.83 -12.45 -2.94
N LEU A 106 -7.88 -11.17 -3.29
CA LEU A 106 -8.01 -10.07 -2.35
C LEU A 106 -9.08 -9.10 -2.82
N PHE A 107 -10.15 -9.01 -2.06
CA PHE A 107 -11.15 -7.97 -2.18
C PHE A 107 -10.74 -6.79 -1.31
N ALA A 108 -10.81 -5.60 -1.86
CA ALA A 108 -10.46 -4.36 -1.22
C ALA A 108 -11.61 -3.35 -1.33
N ALA A 109 -11.87 -2.61 -0.26
CA ALA A 109 -12.58 -1.35 -0.30
C ALA A 109 -11.65 -0.30 0.31
N GLU A 110 -11.27 0.69 -0.47
CA GLU A 110 -10.28 1.70 -0.10
C GLU A 110 -10.88 3.10 -0.24
N ASP A 111 -10.42 4.02 0.61
CA ASP A 111 -10.59 5.44 0.42
C ASP A 111 -9.65 5.89 -0.71
N ASP A 112 -10.20 6.28 -1.84
CA ASP A 112 -9.46 7.01 -2.86
C ASP A 112 -10.04 8.41 -2.96
N PHE A 113 -9.38 9.35 -2.27
CA PHE A 113 -9.81 10.74 -2.27
C PHE A 113 -9.58 11.45 -3.61
N THR A 114 -8.91 10.81 -4.55
CA THR A 114 -8.52 11.43 -5.82
C THR A 114 -9.44 11.10 -6.97
N SER A 115 -10.12 9.99 -6.92
CA SER A 115 -11.13 9.65 -7.91
C SER A 115 -12.51 9.72 -7.26
N GLY A 116 -13.30 10.71 -7.61
CA GLY A 116 -14.71 10.79 -7.21
C GLY A 116 -15.57 9.59 -7.63
N ASP A 117 -14.95 8.61 -8.28
CA ASP A 117 -15.57 7.40 -8.82
C ASP A 117 -15.67 6.24 -7.83
N LEU A 118 -14.88 6.22 -6.75
CA LEU A 118 -14.90 5.11 -5.79
C LEU A 118 -16.01 5.20 -4.76
N LEU A 119 -16.65 6.35 -4.64
CA LEU A 119 -17.80 6.54 -3.79
C LEU A 119 -19.07 6.65 -4.63
N GLN A 120 -19.50 5.56 -5.24
CA GLN A 120 -20.89 5.52 -5.70
C GLN A 120 -21.80 5.72 -4.48
N ASN A 121 -22.50 6.84 -4.44
CA ASN A 121 -23.41 7.22 -3.35
C ASN A 121 -22.73 7.37 -1.96
N ASN A 122 -21.50 7.87 -1.89
CA ASN A 122 -20.73 8.04 -0.65
C ASN A 122 -20.51 6.73 0.14
N LYS A 123 -20.42 5.59 -0.54
CA LYS A 123 -20.15 4.28 0.07
C LYS A 123 -18.88 3.68 -0.50
N PHE A 124 -18.14 2.93 0.30
CA PHE A 124 -17.01 2.16 -0.17
C PHE A 124 -17.43 1.17 -1.25
N THR A 125 -16.80 1.24 -2.41
CA THR A 125 -17.02 0.29 -3.51
C THR A 125 -15.96 -0.79 -3.46
N PRO A 126 -16.32 -2.06 -3.20
CA PRO A 126 -15.38 -3.17 -3.24
C PRO A 126 -14.89 -3.43 -4.66
N TYR A 127 -13.62 -3.77 -4.78
CA TYR A 127 -13.00 -4.20 -6.03
C TYR A 127 -12.02 -5.36 -5.80
N ILE A 128 -11.64 -6.05 -6.87
CA ILE A 128 -10.63 -7.11 -6.80
C ILE A 128 -9.25 -6.47 -6.90
N LYS A 129 -8.46 -6.57 -5.83
CA LYS A 129 -7.09 -6.05 -5.77
C LYS A 129 -6.07 -7.09 -6.21
N PHE A 130 -6.28 -8.36 -5.86
CA PHE A 130 -5.48 -9.49 -6.35
C PHE A 130 -6.38 -10.60 -6.83
N ALA A 131 -5.95 -11.27 -7.89
CA ALA A 131 -6.53 -12.51 -8.41
C ALA A 131 -5.45 -13.18 -9.24
N ASN A 132 -4.73 -14.12 -8.63
CA ASN A 132 -3.59 -14.75 -9.29
C ASN A 132 -3.50 -16.24 -8.97
N VAL A 133 -2.79 -16.95 -9.84
CA VAL A 133 -2.38 -18.34 -9.67
C VAL A 133 -0.87 -18.39 -9.57
N ARG A 134 -0.38 -19.14 -8.61
CA ARG A 134 1.04 -19.38 -8.34
C ARG A 134 1.39 -20.82 -8.64
N TRP A 135 2.41 -21.02 -9.47
CA TRP A 135 3.06 -22.28 -9.70
C TRP A 135 4.35 -22.34 -8.89
N ARG A 136 4.33 -23.09 -7.78
CA ARG A 136 5.45 -23.24 -6.86
C ARG A 136 6.56 -24.08 -7.45
N ASN A 137 7.80 -23.70 -7.18
CA ASN A 137 8.99 -24.42 -7.65
C ASN A 137 9.01 -24.63 -9.16
N PHE A 138 8.63 -23.64 -9.94
CA PHE A 138 8.42 -23.69 -11.40
C PHE A 138 9.65 -24.20 -12.16
N LEU A 139 10.82 -23.60 -11.98
CA LEU A 139 12.08 -23.99 -12.61
C LEU A 139 12.97 -24.81 -11.68
N PHE A 140 13.00 -24.42 -10.42
CA PHE A 140 13.78 -25.05 -9.35
C PHE A 140 13.17 -24.71 -7.98
N LYS A 141 13.62 -25.40 -6.93
CA LYS A 141 13.12 -25.21 -5.57
C LYS A 141 13.32 -23.76 -5.10
N GLY A 142 12.24 -23.14 -4.63
CA GLY A 142 12.25 -21.75 -4.14
C GLY A 142 12.01 -20.69 -5.23
N ASN A 143 11.80 -21.10 -6.48
CA ASN A 143 11.40 -20.23 -7.58
C ASN A 143 9.94 -20.46 -7.96
N ASP A 144 9.11 -19.45 -7.91
CA ASP A 144 7.69 -19.52 -8.25
C ASP A 144 7.38 -18.67 -9.48
N PHE A 145 6.44 -19.15 -10.27
CA PHE A 145 5.82 -18.38 -11.36
C PHE A 145 4.43 -17.94 -10.92
N VAL A 146 4.12 -16.66 -11.10
CA VAL A 146 2.82 -16.06 -10.71
C VAL A 146 2.18 -15.42 -11.93
N LEU A 147 0.93 -15.75 -12.20
CA LEU A 147 0.15 -15.21 -13.32
C LEU A 147 -1.16 -14.60 -12.79
N GLY A 148 -1.46 -13.39 -13.19
CA GLY A 148 -2.70 -12.71 -12.85
C GLY A 148 -2.48 -11.32 -12.27
N LEU A 149 -3.51 -10.81 -11.61
CA LEU A 149 -3.48 -9.55 -10.89
C LEU A 149 -2.74 -9.76 -9.56
N GLN A 150 -1.58 -9.14 -9.41
CA GLN A 150 -0.64 -9.41 -8.33
C GLN A 150 0.05 -8.14 -7.84
N PRO A 151 0.62 -8.13 -6.62
CA PRO A 151 1.43 -7.01 -6.13
C PRO A 151 2.61 -6.73 -7.05
N THR A 152 2.91 -5.46 -7.26
CA THR A 152 4.17 -5.07 -7.91
C THR A 152 5.34 -5.25 -6.95
N PRO A 153 6.55 -5.51 -7.44
CA PRO A 153 7.72 -5.74 -6.59
C PRO A 153 8.13 -4.55 -5.70
N ALA A 154 7.63 -3.35 -6.00
CA ALA A 154 8.11 -2.11 -5.36
C ALA A 154 7.84 -2.00 -3.85
N PHE A 155 6.84 -2.70 -3.30
CA PHE A 155 6.32 -2.41 -1.95
C PHE A 155 6.36 -3.56 -0.96
N PRO A 156 6.08 -4.82 -1.33
CA PRO A 156 5.73 -5.83 -0.34
C PRO A 156 6.81 -6.03 0.71
N TYR A 157 8.08 -6.01 0.29
CA TYR A 157 9.17 -6.24 1.23
C TYR A 157 9.31 -5.07 2.21
N MET A 158 9.32 -3.84 1.71
CA MET A 158 9.41 -2.64 2.54
C MET A 158 8.19 -2.47 3.45
N SER A 159 7.00 -2.43 2.87
CA SER A 159 5.79 -2.08 3.61
C SER A 159 5.31 -3.17 4.55
N GLU A 160 5.54 -4.43 4.21
CA GLU A 160 5.03 -5.55 4.97
C GLU A 160 6.06 -6.10 5.97
N TYR A 161 7.35 -6.08 5.61
CA TYR A 161 8.40 -6.65 6.42
C TYR A 161 9.13 -5.64 7.30
N ILE A 162 9.49 -4.49 6.74
CA ILE A 162 10.36 -3.54 7.44
C ILE A 162 9.53 -2.53 8.24
N PHE A 163 8.68 -1.76 7.56
CA PHE A 163 7.89 -0.70 8.19
C PHE A 163 6.41 -1.06 8.25
N SER A 164 6.00 -1.77 9.30
CA SER A 164 4.63 -2.27 9.47
C SER A 164 3.54 -1.19 9.57
N TYR A 165 3.91 0.09 9.76
CA TYR A 165 2.96 1.21 9.83
C TYR A 165 2.65 1.86 8.48
N SER A 166 3.24 1.37 7.39
CA SER A 166 2.95 1.85 6.05
C SER A 166 1.52 1.62 5.57
N ARG A 167 0.75 0.80 6.24
CA ARG A 167 -0.67 0.62 5.93
C ARG A 167 -1.58 1.42 6.86
N PRO A 168 -1.59 1.18 8.18
CA PRO A 168 -2.54 1.83 9.06
C PRO A 168 -2.25 3.32 9.27
N VAL A 169 -1.03 3.79 9.10
CA VAL A 169 -0.67 5.20 9.31
C VAL A 169 -0.59 5.95 7.99
N GLU A 170 0.34 5.60 7.11
CA GLU A 170 0.45 6.18 5.78
C GLU A 170 1.23 5.23 4.86
N ARG A 171 0.82 5.13 3.58
CA ARG A 171 1.52 4.35 2.54
C ARG A 171 3.00 4.76 2.45
N THR A 172 3.86 3.88 1.94
CA THR A 172 5.26 4.25 1.70
C THR A 172 5.36 5.41 0.71
N ILE A 173 6.44 6.19 0.76
CA ILE A 173 6.66 7.31 -0.16
C ILE A 173 6.63 6.85 -1.63
N THR A 174 7.11 5.64 -1.92
CA THR A 174 7.10 5.05 -3.25
C THR A 174 5.65 4.75 -3.70
N ASP A 175 4.81 4.19 -2.84
CA ASP A 175 3.40 3.88 -3.12
C ASP A 175 2.58 5.16 -3.37
N ILE A 176 2.79 6.19 -2.54
CA ILE A 176 2.08 7.46 -2.71
C ILE A 176 2.47 8.14 -4.02
N ARG A 177 3.75 8.07 -4.41
CA ARG A 177 4.29 8.99 -5.41
C ARG A 177 4.55 8.39 -6.77
N ARG A 178 4.74 7.07 -6.91
CA ARG A 178 5.36 6.64 -8.16
C ARG A 178 4.91 5.35 -8.81
N THR A 179 4.54 4.34 -8.10
CA THR A 179 4.36 3.01 -8.67
C THR A 179 3.02 2.42 -8.26
N PRO A 180 2.25 1.81 -9.17
CA PRO A 180 1.05 1.10 -8.77
C PRO A 180 1.41 -0.04 -7.82
N SER A 181 0.58 -0.23 -6.78
CA SER A 181 0.81 -1.27 -5.78
C SER A 181 0.47 -2.68 -6.28
N PHE A 182 -0.23 -2.78 -7.41
CA PHE A 182 -0.60 -4.04 -8.04
C PHE A 182 -0.81 -3.85 -9.55
N ASP A 183 -0.59 -4.92 -10.32
CA ASP A 183 -0.74 -4.90 -11.77
C ASP A 183 -1.06 -6.30 -12.31
N PHE A 184 -1.65 -6.39 -13.50
CA PHE A 184 -1.96 -7.64 -14.17
C PHE A 184 -0.80 -8.06 -15.06
N GLY A 185 -0.20 -9.21 -14.75
CA GLY A 185 0.96 -9.69 -15.50
C GLY A 185 1.41 -11.08 -15.13
N ALA A 186 2.62 -11.41 -15.59
CA ALA A 186 3.32 -12.65 -15.30
C ALA A 186 4.67 -12.34 -14.65
N GLY A 187 5.01 -13.05 -13.58
CA GLY A 187 6.22 -12.80 -12.80
C GLY A 187 6.92 -14.06 -12.32
N LEU A 188 8.19 -13.91 -12.01
CA LEU A 188 9.02 -14.90 -11.34
C LEU A 188 9.45 -14.36 -9.98
N GLN A 189 9.27 -15.15 -8.95
CA GLN A 189 9.63 -14.80 -7.58
C GLN A 189 10.54 -15.89 -7.00
N GLY A 190 11.64 -15.48 -6.40
CA GLY A 190 12.58 -16.40 -5.76
C GLY A 190 12.93 -15.95 -4.35
N ARG A 191 12.98 -16.91 -3.40
CA ARG A 191 13.50 -16.68 -2.05
C ARG A 191 14.29 -17.86 -1.58
N PHE A 192 15.46 -17.59 -1.08
CA PHE A 192 16.45 -18.59 -0.69
C PHE A 192 17.05 -18.24 0.66
N ASN A 193 17.40 -19.27 1.43
CA ASN A 193 18.14 -19.12 2.66
C ASN A 193 19.52 -19.82 2.53
N SER A 194 20.52 -19.27 3.21
CA SER A 194 21.76 -20.01 3.45
C SER A 194 21.51 -21.29 4.25
N LYS A 195 22.44 -22.23 4.24
CA LYS A 195 22.29 -23.52 4.94
C LYS A 195 22.06 -23.36 6.45
N ASP A 196 22.64 -22.33 7.04
CA ASP A 196 22.51 -21.97 8.47
C ASP A 196 21.36 -21.00 8.76
N ASN A 197 20.56 -20.64 7.72
CA ASN A 197 19.50 -19.62 7.79
C ASN A 197 19.96 -18.22 8.27
N ALA A 198 21.26 -17.95 8.29
CA ALA A 198 21.77 -16.64 8.70
C ALA A 198 21.58 -15.56 7.63
N VAL A 199 21.48 -15.98 6.37
CA VAL A 199 21.27 -15.09 5.20
C VAL A 199 20.02 -15.52 4.45
N VAL A 200 19.16 -14.55 4.14
CA VAL A 200 18.05 -14.68 3.20
C VAL A 200 18.32 -13.81 2.01
N TYR A 201 18.04 -14.29 0.80
CA TYR A 201 18.12 -13.48 -0.41
C TYR A 201 17.03 -13.87 -1.39
N GLY A 202 16.73 -13.00 -2.32
CA GLY A 202 15.70 -13.30 -3.31
C GLY A 202 15.56 -12.23 -4.36
N TYR A 203 14.60 -12.49 -5.23
CA TYR A 203 14.26 -11.58 -6.33
C TYR A 203 12.77 -11.67 -6.67
N ASN A 204 12.30 -10.65 -7.38
CA ASN A 204 10.96 -10.61 -7.93
C ASN A 204 11.00 -9.87 -9.27
N PHE A 205 10.61 -10.54 -10.35
CA PHE A 205 10.46 -9.96 -11.68
C PHE A 205 9.01 -10.02 -12.12
N LEU A 206 8.49 -8.95 -12.68
CA LEU A 206 7.13 -8.88 -13.18
C LEU A 206 7.10 -8.15 -14.52
N VAL A 207 6.42 -8.72 -15.49
CA VAL A 207 6.04 -8.05 -16.74
C VAL A 207 4.52 -7.90 -16.73
N ALA A 208 4.03 -6.67 -16.79
CA ALA A 208 2.62 -6.39 -16.59
C ALA A 208 2.08 -5.30 -17.54
N ASN A 209 0.77 -5.10 -17.49
CA ASN A 209 0.10 -4.17 -18.40
C ASN A 209 0.32 -2.69 -18.06
N GLY A 210 0.63 -2.35 -16.81
CA GLY A 210 0.71 -0.97 -16.34
C GLY A 210 -0.65 -0.30 -16.14
N SER A 211 -1.70 -1.10 -15.95
CA SER A 211 -3.09 -0.64 -15.86
C SER A 211 -3.80 -1.00 -14.55
N SER A 212 -3.06 -1.54 -13.59
CA SER A 212 -3.62 -2.04 -12.32
C SER A 212 -4.76 -3.06 -12.57
N ALA A 213 -5.92 -2.88 -11.93
CA ALA A 213 -7.09 -3.75 -12.09
C ALA A 213 -7.99 -3.38 -13.28
N LYS A 214 -7.59 -2.45 -14.15
CA LYS A 214 -8.42 -2.03 -15.28
C LYS A 214 -8.66 -3.18 -16.26
N VAL A 215 -9.86 -3.21 -16.82
CA VAL A 215 -10.19 -4.16 -17.88
C VAL A 215 -9.26 -3.93 -19.07
N GLN A 216 -8.74 -5.01 -19.64
CA GLN A 216 -7.75 -4.98 -20.74
C GLN A 216 -8.19 -4.07 -21.91
N ALA A 217 -9.44 -4.13 -22.29
CA ALA A 217 -9.99 -3.33 -23.41
C ALA A 217 -9.92 -1.81 -23.16
N LEU A 218 -9.77 -1.38 -21.91
CA LEU A 218 -9.65 0.03 -21.52
C LEU A 218 -8.20 0.49 -21.36
N ASN A 219 -7.24 -0.44 -21.49
CA ASN A 219 -5.83 -0.10 -21.42
C ASN A 219 -5.38 0.49 -22.76
N SER A 220 -5.09 1.77 -22.76
CA SER A 220 -4.61 2.50 -23.96
C SER A 220 -3.10 2.41 -24.17
N ASN A 221 -2.33 1.91 -23.19
CA ASN A 221 -0.88 1.79 -23.32
C ASN A 221 -0.50 0.48 -24.04
N LEU A 222 0.17 0.60 -25.17
CA LEU A 222 0.65 -0.53 -25.98
C LEU A 222 1.85 -1.26 -25.37
N TYR A 223 2.59 -0.59 -24.48
CA TYR A 223 3.85 -1.10 -23.92
C TYR A 223 3.64 -1.71 -22.54
N LYS A 224 4.35 -2.80 -22.27
CA LYS A 224 4.39 -3.43 -20.96
C LYS A 224 5.24 -2.64 -20.00
N TRP A 225 4.92 -2.79 -18.72
CA TRP A 225 5.74 -2.33 -17.62
C TRP A 225 6.61 -3.48 -17.11
N PHE A 226 7.89 -3.24 -16.99
CA PHE A 226 8.89 -4.19 -16.50
C PHE A 226 9.28 -3.77 -15.09
N TYR A 227 9.23 -4.70 -14.16
CA TYR A 227 9.58 -4.50 -12.76
C TYR A 227 10.62 -5.51 -12.34
N GLY A 228 11.59 -5.11 -11.57
CA GLY A 228 12.60 -5.97 -10.98
C GLY A 228 12.96 -5.53 -9.57
N ASP A 229 13.12 -6.52 -8.69
CA ASP A 229 13.48 -6.35 -7.30
C ASP A 229 14.46 -7.45 -6.91
N ALA A 230 15.45 -7.11 -6.08
CA ALA A 230 16.39 -8.06 -5.49
C ALA A 230 16.74 -7.62 -4.07
N PHE A 231 16.71 -8.55 -3.14
CA PHE A 231 16.98 -8.27 -1.74
C PHE A 231 17.92 -9.28 -1.10
N ILE A 232 18.59 -8.85 -0.04
CA ILE A 232 19.40 -9.69 0.83
C ILE A 232 19.23 -9.25 2.28
N GLY A 233 19.01 -10.22 3.18
CA GLY A 233 19.02 -10.04 4.62
C GLY A 233 20.19 -10.80 5.25
N LEU A 234 21.05 -10.09 5.91
CA LEU A 234 22.27 -10.55 6.56
C LEU A 234 22.10 -10.57 8.08
N LEU A 235 23.06 -11.15 8.80
CA LEU A 235 23.12 -11.15 10.26
C LEU A 235 21.85 -11.70 10.92
N ASN A 236 21.45 -12.89 10.53
CA ASN A 236 20.18 -13.51 10.94
C ASN A 236 18.98 -12.63 10.54
N HIS A 237 18.99 -12.12 9.31
CA HIS A 237 17.96 -11.29 8.69
C HIS A 237 17.74 -9.91 9.35
N LYS A 238 18.71 -9.46 10.16
CA LYS A 238 18.60 -8.15 10.83
C LYS A 238 19.00 -6.98 9.95
N LEU A 239 20.05 -7.15 9.14
CA LEU A 239 20.49 -6.11 8.20
C LEU A 239 19.97 -6.43 6.81
N ILE A 240 19.12 -5.55 6.29
CA ILE A 240 18.40 -5.76 5.04
C ILE A 240 18.84 -4.72 4.02
N PHE A 241 19.10 -5.20 2.81
CA PHE A 241 19.25 -4.39 1.59
C PHE A 241 18.22 -4.87 0.57
N ASP A 242 17.59 -3.92 -0.11
CA ASP A 242 16.63 -4.16 -1.18
C ASP A 242 16.91 -3.15 -2.30
N LEU A 243 16.96 -3.64 -3.52
CA LEU A 243 17.19 -2.84 -4.71
C LEU A 243 16.08 -3.13 -5.73
N TYR A 244 15.38 -2.08 -6.13
CA TYR A 244 14.29 -2.15 -7.08
C TYR A 244 14.54 -1.26 -8.28
N ALA A 245 14.10 -1.71 -9.46
CA ALA A 245 14.05 -0.90 -10.67
C ALA A 245 12.80 -1.23 -11.49
N ASP A 246 12.28 -0.23 -12.19
CA ASP A 246 11.22 -0.41 -13.18
C ASP A 246 11.45 0.42 -14.45
N TYR A 247 10.78 0.00 -15.53
CA TYR A 247 10.75 0.72 -16.78
C TYR A 247 9.43 0.53 -17.51
N GLN A 248 8.84 1.66 -17.96
CA GLN A 248 7.67 1.66 -18.83
C GLN A 248 7.84 2.69 -19.95
N ARG A 249 7.80 2.24 -21.19
CA ARG A 249 7.60 3.12 -22.33
C ARG A 249 6.13 3.52 -22.40
N GLN A 250 5.85 4.77 -22.72
CA GLN A 250 4.51 5.28 -22.96
C GLN A 250 4.18 5.31 -24.44
N ASN A 251 2.90 5.31 -24.79
CA ASN A 251 2.45 5.60 -26.13
C ASN A 251 2.97 6.98 -26.56
N TRP A 252 3.12 7.17 -27.87
CA TRP A 252 3.43 8.49 -28.40
C TRP A 252 2.32 9.49 -28.05
N ILE A 253 2.72 10.66 -27.59
CA ILE A 253 1.83 11.76 -27.24
C ILE A 253 2.10 12.90 -28.22
N PRO A 254 1.05 13.50 -28.84
CA PRO A 254 1.23 14.66 -29.72
C PRO A 254 1.99 15.78 -29.03
N GLY A 255 2.99 16.35 -29.74
CA GLY A 255 3.84 17.41 -29.19
C GLY A 255 5.11 16.93 -28.46
N THR A 256 5.33 15.60 -28.37
CA THR A 256 6.58 15.06 -27.81
C THR A 256 7.63 14.84 -28.89
N HIS A 257 8.90 15.10 -28.54
CA HIS A 257 10.06 14.82 -29.39
C HIS A 257 10.62 13.41 -29.10
N GLY A 258 10.04 12.39 -29.73
CA GLY A 258 10.39 10.99 -29.52
C GLY A 258 9.42 10.26 -28.58
N HIS A 259 9.90 9.21 -27.89
CA HIS A 259 9.06 8.43 -26.99
C HIS A 259 9.11 8.96 -25.57
N SER A 260 7.97 8.99 -24.93
CA SER A 260 7.88 9.21 -23.50
C SER A 260 8.15 7.91 -22.73
N ALA A 261 8.80 7.99 -21.59
CA ALA A 261 9.07 6.84 -20.75
C ALA A 261 9.21 7.25 -19.27
N ARG A 262 9.01 6.30 -18.40
CA ARG A 262 9.34 6.41 -16.99
C ARG A 262 10.26 5.28 -16.56
N GLN A 263 11.13 5.57 -15.62
CA GLN A 263 11.99 4.57 -15.00
C GLN A 263 12.27 4.97 -13.57
N MET A 264 12.15 4.04 -12.66
CA MET A 264 12.50 4.24 -11.26
C MET A 264 13.63 3.31 -10.86
N THR A 265 14.50 3.80 -10.01
CA THR A 265 15.43 3.00 -9.22
C THR A 265 15.26 3.37 -7.76
N LYS A 266 15.12 2.37 -6.91
CA LYS A 266 14.93 2.52 -5.45
C LYS A 266 15.91 1.63 -4.71
N GLY A 267 16.43 2.12 -3.60
CA GLY A 267 17.21 1.34 -2.65
C GLY A 267 16.61 1.44 -1.24
N VAL A 268 16.70 0.36 -0.49
CA VAL A 268 16.30 0.27 0.92
C VAL A 268 17.45 -0.29 1.73
N ILE A 269 17.72 0.31 2.88
CA ILE A 269 18.61 -0.24 3.91
C ILE A 269 17.87 -0.18 5.23
N ALA A 270 17.85 -1.30 5.97
CA ALA A 270 17.19 -1.34 7.25
C ALA A 270 17.87 -2.28 8.23
N TRP A 271 17.81 -1.91 9.51
CA TRP A 271 18.05 -2.80 10.64
C TRP A 271 16.73 -3.21 11.26
N VAL A 272 16.44 -4.51 11.28
CA VAL A 272 15.20 -5.07 11.81
C VAL A 272 15.51 -5.98 12.98
N ASP A 273 15.03 -5.62 14.16
CA ASP A 273 15.21 -6.40 15.39
C ASP A 273 13.88 -6.50 16.16
N LYS A 274 13.79 -7.46 17.07
CA LYS A 274 12.59 -7.64 17.92
C LYS A 274 12.30 -6.43 18.82
N LYS A 275 13.32 -5.64 19.16
CA LYS A 275 13.18 -4.46 20.04
C LYS A 275 12.90 -3.18 19.25
N PHE A 276 13.58 -3.00 18.12
CA PHE A 276 13.43 -1.81 17.28
C PHE A 276 13.74 -2.12 15.82
N THR A 277 13.21 -1.30 14.95
CA THR A 277 13.53 -1.24 13.52
C THR A 277 13.88 0.18 13.17
N ILE A 278 14.91 0.36 12.35
CA ILE A 278 15.27 1.64 11.75
C ILE A 278 15.65 1.39 10.31
N GLY A 279 15.23 2.25 9.39
CA GLY A 279 15.57 2.08 7.99
C GLY A 279 15.33 3.34 7.18
N THR A 280 15.76 3.25 5.94
CA THR A 280 15.56 4.28 4.92
C THR A 280 15.24 3.63 3.59
N GLU A 281 14.36 4.27 2.83
CA GLU A 281 14.23 4.05 1.39
C GLU A 281 14.53 5.34 0.64
N ALA A 282 15.15 5.23 -0.52
CA ALA A 282 15.40 6.36 -1.41
C ALA A 282 15.17 5.95 -2.86
N PHE A 283 14.59 6.85 -3.66
CA PHE A 283 14.36 6.60 -5.07
C PHE A 283 14.68 7.79 -5.96
N ILE A 284 15.01 7.47 -7.21
CA ILE A 284 15.07 8.40 -8.34
C ILE A 284 14.09 7.88 -9.39
N ASN A 285 13.21 8.75 -9.90
CA ASN A 285 12.28 8.43 -10.95
C ASN A 285 12.51 9.39 -12.14
N GLY A 286 13.08 8.87 -13.24
CA GLY A 286 13.25 9.57 -14.49
C GLY A 286 11.95 9.59 -15.29
N LEU A 287 11.57 10.77 -15.75
CA LEU A 287 10.32 11.04 -16.47
C LEU A 287 10.68 11.65 -17.82
N LYS A 288 10.96 10.80 -18.81
CA LYS A 288 11.37 11.26 -20.14
C LYS A 288 10.15 11.79 -20.91
N GLN A 289 10.24 13.03 -21.40
CA GLN A 289 9.17 13.70 -22.17
C GLN A 289 7.80 13.59 -21.47
N ALA A 290 7.77 13.80 -20.17
CA ALA A 290 6.60 13.54 -19.31
C ALA A 290 5.97 14.80 -18.71
N GLU A 291 6.59 15.95 -18.95
CA GLU A 291 6.15 17.23 -18.42
C GLU A 291 6.02 18.27 -19.52
N THR A 292 5.18 19.27 -19.29
CA THR A 292 5.07 20.48 -20.07
C THR A 292 5.57 21.64 -19.24
N GLY A 293 6.67 22.26 -19.67
CA GLY A 293 7.11 23.56 -19.17
C GLY A 293 6.24 24.66 -19.77
N ILE A 294 5.72 25.57 -18.97
CA ILE A 294 4.77 26.62 -19.41
C ILE A 294 5.33 27.99 -19.07
N ASN A 295 5.38 28.87 -20.07
CA ASN A 295 5.68 30.29 -19.90
C ASN A 295 4.74 31.12 -20.79
N GLY A 296 3.68 31.65 -20.19
CA GLY A 296 2.62 32.33 -20.94
C GLY A 296 1.97 31.39 -21.96
N ALA A 297 2.05 31.73 -23.23
CA ALA A 297 1.54 30.94 -24.35
C ALA A 297 2.51 29.81 -24.80
N VAL A 298 3.78 29.88 -24.41
CA VAL A 298 4.81 28.88 -24.76
C VAL A 298 4.61 27.62 -23.92
N LYS A 299 4.62 26.48 -24.59
CA LYS A 299 4.48 25.14 -23.98
C LYS A 299 5.50 24.20 -24.60
N ASP A 300 6.48 23.80 -23.83
CA ASP A 300 7.53 22.87 -24.24
C ASP A 300 7.41 21.54 -23.54
N THR A 301 7.58 20.45 -24.28
CA THR A 301 7.68 19.12 -23.68
C THR A 301 9.09 18.89 -23.16
N VAL A 302 9.19 18.60 -21.88
CA VAL A 302 10.46 18.47 -21.17
C VAL A 302 10.55 17.19 -20.34
N ASP A 303 11.76 16.86 -19.95
CA ASP A 303 12.04 15.77 -19.02
C ASP A 303 11.88 16.23 -17.58
N GLY A 304 11.23 15.42 -16.77
CA GLY A 304 11.21 15.53 -15.31
C GLY A 304 12.15 14.54 -14.62
N ARG A 305 12.45 14.80 -13.35
CA ARG A 305 13.12 13.86 -12.47
C ARG A 305 12.61 14.04 -11.05
N ALA A 306 11.94 13.04 -10.53
CA ALA A 306 11.55 13.05 -9.12
C ALA A 306 12.53 12.30 -8.25
N THR A 307 12.66 12.71 -6.99
CA THR A 307 13.43 12.02 -5.95
C THR A 307 12.62 11.95 -4.65
N GLY A 308 12.78 10.87 -3.92
CA GLY A 308 12.18 10.68 -2.62
C GLY A 308 13.14 9.99 -1.67
N ILE A 309 13.11 10.40 -0.40
CA ILE A 309 13.83 9.75 0.70
C ILE A 309 12.86 9.64 1.86
N SER A 310 12.77 8.45 2.46
CA SER A 310 12.00 8.18 3.68
C SER A 310 12.91 7.62 4.75
N LEU A 311 12.89 8.21 5.94
CA LEU A 311 13.52 7.72 7.14
C LEU A 311 12.42 7.24 8.08
N TYR A 312 12.54 6.04 8.64
CA TYR A 312 11.54 5.49 9.53
C TYR A 312 12.16 4.66 10.63
N ALA A 313 11.49 4.66 11.77
CA ALA A 313 11.85 3.86 12.92
C ALA A 313 10.63 3.47 13.74
N HIS A 314 10.72 2.34 14.42
CA HIS A 314 9.81 1.99 15.50
C HIS A 314 10.53 1.21 16.57
N ALA A 315 10.06 1.31 17.83
CA ALA A 315 10.64 0.59 18.97
C ALA A 315 9.54 0.13 19.95
N ASN A 316 9.75 -1.05 20.54
CA ASN A 316 8.88 -1.54 21.61
C ASN A 316 9.23 -0.84 22.92
N ILE A 317 8.27 -0.11 23.51
CA ILE A 317 8.38 0.45 24.86
C ILE A 317 7.99 -0.63 25.88
N ILE A 318 6.84 -1.26 25.66
CA ILE A 318 6.37 -2.43 26.41
C ILE A 318 6.21 -3.57 25.43
N LYS A 319 6.92 -4.67 25.64
CA LYS A 319 6.90 -5.83 24.75
C LYS A 319 5.46 -6.23 24.42
N THR A 320 5.17 -6.34 23.12
CA THR A 320 3.90 -6.73 22.53
C THR A 320 2.69 -5.82 22.80
N LYS A 321 2.78 -4.79 23.65
CA LYS A 321 1.64 -3.97 24.06
C LYS A 321 1.75 -2.50 23.67
N LEU A 322 2.96 -1.94 23.71
CA LEU A 322 3.15 -0.51 23.41
C LEU A 322 4.41 -0.30 22.59
N ARG A 323 4.25 0.32 21.45
CA ARG A 323 5.32 0.67 20.52
C ARG A 323 5.26 2.16 20.18
N ILE A 324 6.41 2.76 19.96
CA ILE A 324 6.54 4.10 19.37
C ILE A 324 7.02 3.97 17.94
N PHE A 325 6.59 4.86 17.06
CA PHE A 325 7.08 4.95 15.70
C PHE A 325 7.23 6.40 15.25
N ALA A 326 8.11 6.61 14.28
CA ALA A 326 8.29 7.87 13.57
C ALA A 326 8.68 7.60 12.11
N ARG A 327 8.26 8.49 11.21
CA ARG A 327 8.65 8.51 9.80
C ARG A 327 8.78 9.94 9.32
N TYR A 328 9.82 10.21 8.52
CA TYR A 328 10.06 11.49 7.90
C TYR A 328 10.44 11.30 6.44
N ASP A 329 9.67 11.95 5.54
CA ASP A 329 9.90 11.88 4.09
C ASP A 329 10.30 13.23 3.53
N LEU A 330 11.20 13.18 2.57
CA LEU A 330 11.58 14.29 1.70
C LEU A 330 11.22 13.92 0.26
N TYR A 331 10.38 14.71 -0.38
CA TYR A 331 9.97 14.49 -1.74
C TYR A 331 10.22 15.72 -2.61
N ASN A 332 10.90 15.54 -3.73
CA ASN A 332 11.01 16.54 -4.77
C ASN A 332 10.44 15.95 -6.08
N PRO A 333 9.29 16.43 -6.55
CA PRO A 333 8.64 15.89 -7.74
C PRO A 333 9.42 16.17 -9.03
N ASN A 334 10.17 17.28 -9.08
CA ASN A 334 10.98 17.60 -10.24
C ASN A 334 12.28 18.31 -9.83
N THR A 335 13.38 17.56 -9.80
CA THR A 335 14.72 18.12 -9.54
C THR A 335 15.31 18.87 -10.75
N LYS A 336 14.65 18.78 -11.91
CA LYS A 336 14.99 19.54 -13.13
C LYS A 336 14.10 20.78 -13.29
N TYR A 337 13.38 21.18 -12.23
CA TYR A 337 12.54 22.36 -12.27
C TYR A 337 13.37 23.62 -12.56
N ASP A 338 13.10 24.25 -13.71
CA ASP A 338 13.76 25.50 -14.14
C ASP A 338 12.74 26.63 -14.07
N ASN A 339 12.82 27.42 -13.01
CA ASN A 339 11.96 28.61 -12.79
C ASN A 339 12.45 29.87 -13.48
N THR A 340 13.55 29.80 -14.21
CA THR A 340 14.05 30.91 -15.04
C THR A 340 13.43 30.88 -16.44
N THR A 341 13.20 29.70 -16.96
CA THR A 341 12.60 29.48 -18.29
C THR A 341 11.09 29.33 -18.23
N TYR A 342 10.57 28.63 -17.21
CA TYR A 342 9.13 28.31 -17.11
C TYR A 342 8.54 28.82 -15.80
N THR A 343 7.34 29.37 -15.88
CA THR A 343 6.60 29.85 -14.70
C THR A 343 5.92 28.71 -13.92
N LYS A 344 5.57 27.60 -14.60
CA LYS A 344 5.00 26.40 -14.00
C LYS A 344 5.21 25.17 -14.89
N TYR A 345 4.96 24.01 -14.32
CA TYR A 345 4.97 22.73 -15.02
C TYR A 345 3.61 22.03 -14.91
N ALA A 346 3.30 21.21 -15.89
CA ALA A 346 2.15 20.32 -15.86
C ALA A 346 2.58 18.90 -16.27
N ALA A 347 1.99 17.88 -15.71
CA ALA A 347 2.20 16.51 -16.14
C ALA A 347 1.56 16.28 -17.52
N LEU A 348 2.30 15.65 -18.44
CA LEU A 348 1.75 15.22 -19.73
C LEU A 348 0.95 13.94 -19.63
N TYR A 349 1.33 13.04 -18.73
CA TYR A 349 0.59 11.83 -18.40
C TYR A 349 0.75 11.51 -16.93
N THR A 350 -0.27 10.92 -16.37
CA THR A 350 -0.26 10.51 -14.97
C THR A 350 0.57 9.25 -14.80
N VAL A 351 1.68 9.38 -14.13
CA VAL A 351 2.57 8.28 -13.77
C VAL A 351 2.10 7.55 -12.51
N SER A 352 1.40 8.20 -11.71
CA SER A 352 0.51 7.79 -10.63
C SER A 352 -0.48 8.93 -10.45
N THR A 353 -1.52 8.68 -9.74
CA THR A 353 -2.66 9.57 -9.54
C THR A 353 -2.32 10.96 -8.97
N SER A 354 -1.07 11.30 -8.63
CA SER A 354 -0.72 12.56 -7.98
C SER A 354 0.63 13.13 -8.34
N TYR A 355 0.90 13.19 -9.60
CA TYR A 355 2.08 13.91 -10.01
C TYR A 355 1.81 15.42 -10.07
N GLU A 356 2.32 16.14 -9.08
CA GLU A 356 2.29 17.60 -8.98
C GLU A 356 3.72 18.15 -9.03
N PRO A 357 4.23 18.59 -10.20
CA PRO A 357 5.63 18.97 -10.36
C PRO A 357 6.04 20.27 -9.66
N ASN A 358 5.07 21.09 -9.22
CA ASN A 358 5.33 22.43 -8.74
C ASN A 358 5.62 22.53 -7.23
N ASN A 359 5.42 21.47 -6.46
CA ASN A 359 5.57 21.52 -5.00
C ASN A 359 6.43 20.38 -4.46
N LYS A 360 7.48 20.73 -3.73
CA LYS A 360 8.20 19.79 -2.86
C LYS A 360 7.38 19.51 -1.61
N GLU A 361 7.58 18.34 -1.02
CA GLU A 361 6.88 17.93 0.20
C GLU A 361 7.85 17.45 1.27
N ARG A 362 7.47 17.69 2.54
CA ARG A 362 8.12 17.16 3.73
C ARG A 362 7.06 16.56 4.63
N PHE A 363 7.02 15.26 4.67
CA PHE A 363 6.05 14.54 5.46
C PHE A 363 6.65 14.07 6.79
N LEU A 364 5.89 14.19 7.87
CA LEU A 364 6.22 13.67 9.20
C LEU A 364 5.03 12.91 9.76
N SER A 365 5.25 11.70 10.24
CA SER A 365 4.28 11.01 11.08
C SER A 365 4.98 10.45 12.32
N VAL A 366 4.36 10.64 13.48
CA VAL A 366 4.83 10.11 14.76
C VAL A 366 3.63 9.65 15.58
N GLY A 367 3.78 8.55 16.30
CA GLY A 367 2.68 8.02 17.11
C GLY A 367 3.09 6.90 18.04
N LEU A 368 2.10 6.46 18.80
CA LEU A 368 2.16 5.31 19.67
C LEU A 368 1.22 4.23 19.14
N ASP A 369 1.59 2.98 19.28
CA ASP A 369 0.72 1.83 18.95
C ASP A 369 0.47 1.04 20.24
N PHE A 370 -0.74 1.14 20.74
CA PHE A 370 -1.23 0.34 21.85
C PHE A 370 -1.98 -0.88 21.33
N SER A 371 -1.46 -2.07 21.60
CA SER A 371 -2.01 -3.36 21.17
C SER A 371 -2.49 -4.16 22.37
N PRO A 372 -3.77 -4.08 22.76
CA PRO A 372 -4.32 -4.93 23.84
C PRO A 372 -4.24 -6.42 23.50
N THR A 373 -4.35 -6.74 22.21
CA THR A 373 -4.10 -8.07 21.63
C THR A 373 -3.26 -7.93 20.36
N ASN A 374 -2.68 -9.02 19.85
CA ASN A 374 -1.87 -9.01 18.64
C ASN A 374 -2.65 -8.58 17.36
N ASN A 375 -3.96 -8.56 17.43
CA ASN A 375 -4.84 -8.35 16.29
C ASN A 375 -5.63 -7.03 16.38
N ILE A 376 -5.50 -6.27 17.47
CA ILE A 376 -6.22 -5.01 17.68
C ILE A 376 -5.22 -3.96 18.11
N HIS A 377 -5.25 -2.82 17.42
CA HIS A 377 -4.33 -1.71 17.63
C HIS A 377 -5.10 -0.39 17.73
N PHE A 378 -4.74 0.43 18.69
CA PHE A 378 -5.16 1.82 18.81
C PHE A 378 -3.91 2.69 18.70
N ILE A 379 -3.89 3.54 17.67
CA ILE A 379 -2.67 4.24 17.25
C ILE A 379 -2.93 5.76 17.26
N PRO A 380 -2.82 6.43 18.43
CA PRO A 380 -2.77 7.89 18.44
C PRO A 380 -1.53 8.37 17.69
N ASN A 381 -1.72 9.26 16.71
CA ASN A 381 -0.63 9.74 15.87
C ASN A 381 -0.89 11.13 15.33
N ILE A 382 0.20 11.80 14.95
CA ILE A 382 0.22 13.07 14.24
C ILE A 382 0.64 12.80 12.81
N TRP A 383 -0.07 13.41 11.87
CA TRP A 383 0.18 13.40 10.45
C TRP A 383 0.39 14.84 9.99
N TYR A 384 1.57 15.15 9.43
CA TYR A 384 1.96 16.49 9.02
C TYR A 384 2.60 16.42 7.64
N ASP A 385 2.11 17.24 6.71
CA ASP A 385 2.70 17.35 5.38
C ASP A 385 2.88 18.82 5.01
N LYS A 386 4.13 19.22 4.74
CA LYS A 386 4.51 20.57 4.36
C LYS A 386 4.77 20.67 2.87
N TYR A 387 4.08 21.58 2.22
CA TYR A 387 4.21 21.89 0.80
C TYR A 387 5.10 23.10 0.60
N ILE A 388 6.05 23.03 -0.33
CA ILE A 388 7.02 24.07 -0.65
C ILE A 388 6.99 24.30 -2.17
N GLY A 389 6.50 25.46 -2.58
CA GLY A 389 6.43 25.86 -4.00
C GLY A 389 7.82 25.97 -4.64
N GLN A 390 7.91 25.59 -5.91
CA GLN A 390 9.17 25.65 -6.69
C GLN A 390 9.24 26.86 -7.65
N GLY A 391 8.14 27.58 -7.84
CA GLY A 391 8.10 28.78 -8.72
C GLY A 391 8.99 29.93 -8.24
N ALA A 392 9.31 30.83 -9.15
CA ALA A 392 10.05 32.06 -8.81
C ALA A 392 9.15 33.05 -8.03
N ASN A 393 9.76 33.80 -7.11
CA ASN A 393 9.12 34.91 -6.37
C ASN A 393 7.82 34.56 -5.64
N LEU A 394 7.65 33.30 -5.22
CA LEU A 394 6.51 32.89 -4.44
C LEU A 394 6.55 33.48 -3.02
N THR A 395 5.41 33.96 -2.53
CA THR A 395 5.24 34.52 -1.18
C THR A 395 4.03 33.89 -0.48
N GLY A 396 3.95 34.02 0.85
CA GLY A 396 2.83 33.53 1.64
C GLY A 396 2.59 32.03 1.43
N SER A 397 1.33 31.63 1.34
CA SER A 397 0.92 30.24 1.17
C SER A 397 1.43 29.61 -0.14
N ALA A 398 1.67 30.40 -1.19
CA ALA A 398 2.25 29.91 -2.43
C ALA A 398 3.69 29.43 -2.23
N ALA A 399 4.46 30.09 -1.39
CA ALA A 399 5.82 29.71 -1.06
C ALA A 399 5.85 28.44 -0.17
N HIS A 400 5.04 28.42 0.87
CA HIS A 400 4.89 27.25 1.74
C HIS A 400 3.60 27.29 2.56
N ASP A 401 3.01 26.12 2.75
CA ASP A 401 1.90 25.88 3.67
C ASP A 401 1.91 24.39 4.09
N TYR A 402 0.96 23.94 4.90
CA TYR A 402 0.98 22.58 5.40
C TYR A 402 -0.40 22.06 5.75
N ASP A 403 -0.50 20.75 5.84
CA ASP A 403 -1.59 20.03 6.47
C ASP A 403 -1.14 19.47 7.82
N LEU A 404 -1.99 19.58 8.84
CA LEU A 404 -1.77 19.00 10.17
C LEU A 404 -3.01 18.26 10.62
N VAL A 405 -2.86 16.97 10.92
CA VAL A 405 -3.95 16.10 11.34
C VAL A 405 -3.54 15.35 12.62
N TYR A 406 -4.39 15.41 13.62
CA TYR A 406 -4.32 14.58 14.81
C TYR A 406 -5.26 13.40 14.63
N ARG A 407 -4.79 12.17 14.86
CA ARG A 407 -5.56 10.96 14.61
C ARG A 407 -5.52 9.99 15.77
N LEU A 408 -6.63 9.29 15.96
CA LEU A 408 -6.67 8.00 16.63
C LEU A 408 -7.01 6.96 15.58
N THR A 409 -6.01 6.25 15.07
CA THR A 409 -6.19 5.17 14.11
C THR A 409 -6.56 3.90 14.87
N PHE A 410 -7.62 3.23 14.44
CA PHE A 410 -7.93 1.87 14.86
C PHE A 410 -7.56 0.90 13.72
N TYR A 411 -6.92 -0.21 14.07
CA TYR A 411 -6.50 -1.23 13.14
C TYR A 411 -6.75 -2.60 13.73
N PHE A 412 -7.36 -3.48 12.97
CA PHE A 412 -7.57 -4.85 13.38
C PHE A 412 -7.37 -5.85 12.23
N THR A 413 -7.00 -7.08 12.60
CA THR A 413 -6.73 -8.18 11.68
C THR A 413 -7.49 -9.42 12.10
N PHE A 414 -7.80 -10.30 11.16
CA PHE A 414 -8.41 -11.61 11.43
C PHE A 414 -7.91 -12.67 10.45
N GLY A 415 -8.00 -13.94 10.83
CA GLY A 415 -7.67 -15.10 9.99
C GLY A 415 -6.19 -15.28 9.66
N LYS A 416 -5.38 -14.24 9.81
CA LYS A 416 -3.94 -14.23 9.61
C LYS A 416 -3.32 -13.49 10.77
N LEU A 417 -2.49 -14.16 11.56
CA LEU A 417 -1.68 -13.48 12.55
C LEU A 417 -0.63 -12.66 11.81
N PHE A 418 -0.81 -11.36 11.75
CA PHE A 418 0.23 -10.42 11.32
C PHE A 418 1.24 -10.17 12.46
N ALA A 419 1.56 -11.23 13.22
CA ALA A 419 2.65 -11.20 14.17
C ALA A 419 3.97 -11.37 13.40
N ASN A 420 4.54 -10.23 12.99
CA ASN A 420 5.69 -10.12 12.11
C ASN A 420 5.36 -10.49 10.66
N PRO A 421 5.77 -9.66 9.77
CA PRO A 421 5.02 -9.11 8.68
C PRO A 421 4.27 -10.15 7.87
N PRO A 422 3.18 -9.78 7.20
CA PRO A 422 2.39 -10.73 6.43
C PRO A 422 3.25 -11.31 5.31
N TYR A 423 3.80 -12.47 5.55
CA TYR A 423 4.60 -13.24 4.58
C TYR A 423 3.78 -13.77 3.41
N SER A 424 2.57 -13.23 3.19
CA SER A 424 1.73 -13.70 2.10
C SER A 424 2.22 -13.34 0.72
N TYR A 425 3.11 -12.35 0.61
CA TYR A 425 3.74 -12.01 -0.66
C TYR A 425 5.03 -12.80 -0.91
N TYR A 426 5.57 -13.41 0.14
CA TYR A 426 6.68 -14.33 0.07
C TYR A 426 6.29 -15.59 0.83
N PRO A 427 5.67 -16.58 0.17
CA PRO A 427 5.05 -17.74 0.82
C PRO A 427 6.03 -18.71 1.50
N PHE A 428 7.25 -18.30 1.79
CA PHE A 428 8.32 -19.16 2.26
C PHE A 428 8.85 -18.78 3.63
N VAL A 429 8.02 -18.91 4.66
CA VAL A 429 8.52 -19.11 6.02
C VAL A 429 7.90 -20.42 6.52
N HIS A 430 8.65 -21.49 6.38
CA HIS A 430 8.47 -22.71 7.12
C HIS A 430 9.24 -22.63 8.43
#